data_4321de64ceef9ec69f008130d46a6282
#
_entry.id   4321de64ceef9ec69f008130d46a6282
#
_cell.length_a   1.000
_cell.length_b   1.000
_cell.length_c   1.000
_cell.angle_alpha   90.00
_cell.angle_beta   90.00
_cell.angle_gamma   90.00
#
_symmetry.space_group_name_H-M   'P 1'
#
loop_
_entity.id
_entity.type
_entity.pdbx_description
1 polymer ?
#
loop_
_entity_poly.entity_id
_entity_poly.type
_entity_poly.pdbx_seq_one_letter_code
_entity_poly.pdbx_strand_id
1 'polypeptide(L)'
;TRNHSGIFDVSHMGQLFIYGGDELIKDLEKIFPLDLKNLKLNHSKYSFLMDKDAGIQDDLIITKINEGFLIILNAACKDNDFKILKELLKEKYKMVLDENRSLIAIQGPKSSQILNDVIDGVKDLNFMSGNWFLFDNQKVYITRSGYTGEDGFEISIPNNFADKLTRELIDKGSKLVGLGARDTLRLEAGLCLYGHDLDKDKTPVEANLKWAI
;
A
#
# COMPACT_ATOMS: atom_id res chain seq x y z
N THR A 1 4.54 17.61 7.73
CA THR A 1 4.64 16.80 6.48
C THR A 1 5.10 17.67 5.33
N ARG A 2 4.41 18.79 4.98
CA ARG A 2 4.73 19.62 3.79
C ARG A 2 6.16 20.18 3.77
N ASN A 3 6.71 20.57 4.90
CA ASN A 3 8.03 21.24 4.98
C ASN A 3 9.14 20.34 5.52
N HIS A 4 8.82 19.14 6.00
CA HIS A 4 9.78 18.25 6.63
C HIS A 4 9.40 16.77 6.42
N SER A 5 9.30 16.00 7.49
CA SER A 5 8.91 14.59 7.47
C SER A 5 7.92 14.28 8.59
N GLY A 6 6.84 13.56 8.26
CA GLY A 6 5.85 13.04 9.19
C GLY A 6 5.77 11.52 9.16
N ILE A 7 5.60 10.90 10.32
CA ILE A 7 5.40 9.46 10.50
C ILE A 7 3.94 9.23 10.82
N PHE A 8 3.32 8.29 10.10
CA PHE A 8 1.94 7.86 10.29
C PHE A 8 1.92 6.36 10.60
N ASP A 9 1.28 5.99 11.69
CA ASP A 9 0.93 4.59 11.91
C ASP A 9 -0.35 4.28 11.12
N VAL A 10 -0.20 3.45 10.10
CA VAL A 10 -1.28 2.98 9.23
C VAL A 10 -1.44 1.46 9.30
N SER A 11 -1.02 0.86 10.41
CA SER A 11 -1.06 -0.59 10.65
C SER A 11 -2.47 -1.19 10.66
N HIS A 12 -3.50 -0.36 10.74
CA HIS A 12 -4.89 -0.77 10.58
C HIS A 12 -5.25 -1.24 9.17
N MET A 13 -4.47 -0.84 8.16
CA MET A 13 -4.65 -1.29 6.77
C MET A 13 -4.30 -2.78 6.62
N GLY A 14 -4.97 -3.45 5.69
CA GLY A 14 -4.71 -4.85 5.39
C GLY A 14 -3.45 -5.02 4.54
N GLN A 15 -2.61 -5.97 4.90
CA GLN A 15 -1.44 -6.40 4.14
C GLN A 15 -1.69 -7.84 3.67
N LEU A 16 -2.20 -7.99 2.46
CA LEU A 16 -2.57 -9.28 1.89
C LEU A 16 -1.46 -9.78 0.96
N PHE A 17 -0.88 -10.92 1.29
CA PHE A 17 0.04 -11.65 0.42
C PHE A 17 -0.71 -12.76 -0.31
N ILE A 18 -0.58 -12.81 -1.64
CA ILE A 18 -1.13 -13.89 -2.47
C ILE A 18 0.05 -14.51 -3.23
N TYR A 19 0.26 -15.82 -3.03
CA TYR A 19 1.40 -16.53 -3.58
C TYR A 19 0.98 -17.34 -4.81
N GLY A 20 1.74 -17.22 -5.90
CA GLY A 20 1.52 -17.95 -7.14
C GLY A 20 2.31 -17.39 -8.32
N GLY A 21 2.32 -18.12 -9.42
CA GLY A 21 2.99 -17.75 -10.66
C GLY A 21 2.02 -17.25 -11.74
N ASP A 22 2.29 -17.62 -13.01
CA ASP A 22 1.58 -17.12 -14.19
C ASP A 22 0.07 -17.40 -14.19
N GLU A 23 -0.38 -18.49 -13.55
CA GLU A 23 -1.81 -18.80 -13.43
C GLU A 23 -2.49 -17.78 -12.49
N LEU A 24 -1.85 -17.41 -11.38
CA LEU A 24 -2.35 -16.37 -10.48
C LEU A 24 -2.49 -15.04 -11.21
N ILE A 25 -1.51 -14.65 -12.04
CA ILE A 25 -1.57 -13.42 -12.83
C ILE A 25 -2.84 -13.39 -13.68
N LYS A 26 -3.10 -14.47 -14.44
CA LYS A 26 -4.29 -14.58 -15.29
C LYS A 26 -5.61 -14.54 -14.51
N ASP A 27 -5.63 -15.11 -13.31
CA ASP A 27 -6.84 -15.10 -12.49
C ASP A 27 -7.05 -13.73 -11.82
N LEU A 28 -5.99 -13.03 -11.40
CA LEU A 28 -6.07 -11.67 -10.86
C LEU A 28 -6.47 -10.63 -11.93
N GLU A 29 -6.03 -10.79 -13.19
CA GLU A 29 -6.44 -9.92 -14.32
C GLU A 29 -7.93 -10.04 -14.68
N LYS A 30 -8.63 -11.09 -14.22
CA LYS A 30 -10.10 -11.18 -14.31
C LYS A 30 -10.81 -10.42 -13.20
N ILE A 31 -10.11 -10.13 -12.11
CA ILE A 31 -10.66 -9.49 -10.91
C ILE A 31 -10.32 -8.00 -10.91
N PHE A 32 -9.07 -7.67 -11.22
CA PHE A 32 -8.56 -6.31 -11.24
C PHE A 32 -8.39 -5.80 -12.67
N PRO A 33 -8.81 -4.58 -12.97
CA PRO A 33 -8.69 -3.99 -14.30
C PRO A 33 -7.25 -3.52 -14.58
N LEU A 34 -6.29 -4.43 -14.50
CA LEU A 34 -4.85 -4.17 -14.62
C LEU A 34 -4.16 -5.17 -15.54
N ASP A 35 -3.18 -4.71 -16.28
CA ASP A 35 -2.19 -5.56 -16.96
C ASP A 35 -1.08 -5.96 -15.97
N LEU A 36 -1.33 -7.02 -15.21
CA LEU A 36 -0.40 -7.55 -14.20
C LEU A 36 0.72 -8.38 -14.83
N LYS A 37 0.48 -8.93 -16.02
CA LYS A 37 1.49 -9.68 -16.77
C LYS A 37 2.69 -8.79 -17.08
N ASN A 38 2.46 -7.57 -17.54
CA ASN A 38 3.49 -6.61 -17.88
C ASN A 38 3.93 -5.73 -16.70
N LEU A 39 3.29 -5.86 -15.53
CA LEU A 39 3.75 -5.19 -14.31
C LEU A 39 5.13 -5.72 -13.95
N LYS A 40 6.11 -4.82 -13.87
CA LYS A 40 7.48 -5.17 -13.50
C LYS A 40 7.56 -5.67 -12.05
N LEU A 41 8.50 -6.55 -11.79
CA LEU A 41 8.80 -6.99 -10.42
C LEU A 41 9.07 -5.79 -9.51
N ASN A 42 8.56 -5.84 -8.29
CA ASN A 42 8.66 -4.78 -7.28
C ASN A 42 8.03 -3.43 -7.68
N HIS A 43 7.15 -3.42 -8.68
CA HIS A 43 6.36 -2.24 -9.02
C HIS A 43 4.93 -2.40 -8.54
N SER A 44 4.34 -1.26 -8.19
CA SER A 44 2.98 -1.15 -7.66
C SER A 44 2.06 -0.44 -8.64
N LYS A 45 0.78 -0.78 -8.57
CA LYS A 45 -0.31 -0.09 -9.27
C LYS A 45 -1.46 0.16 -8.29
N TYR A 46 -2.06 1.33 -8.40
CA TYR A 46 -3.35 1.62 -7.80
C TYR A 46 -4.44 1.01 -8.67
N SER A 47 -5.45 0.40 -8.07
CA SER A 47 -6.55 -0.25 -8.74
C SER A 47 -7.77 -0.40 -7.84
N PHE A 48 -8.78 -1.12 -8.34
CA PHE A 48 -10.07 -1.30 -7.68
C PHE A 48 -10.46 -2.77 -7.62
N LEU A 49 -11.04 -3.16 -6.50
CA LEU A 49 -11.93 -4.31 -6.45
C LEU A 49 -13.32 -3.82 -6.85
N MET A 50 -13.91 -4.40 -7.89
CA MET A 50 -15.19 -3.98 -8.43
C MET A 50 -16.20 -5.12 -8.39
N ASP A 51 -17.48 -4.77 -8.34
CA ASP A 51 -18.56 -5.73 -8.57
C ASP A 51 -18.86 -5.92 -10.08
N LYS A 52 -19.85 -6.75 -10.38
CA LYS A 52 -20.25 -7.08 -11.76
C LYS A 52 -20.82 -5.87 -12.55
N ASP A 53 -21.25 -4.83 -11.85
CA ASP A 53 -21.83 -3.62 -12.42
C ASP A 53 -20.79 -2.47 -12.46
N ALA A 54 -19.52 -2.80 -12.21
CA ALA A 54 -18.35 -1.91 -12.11
C ALA A 54 -18.41 -0.92 -10.92
N GLY A 55 -19.25 -1.17 -9.93
CA GLY A 55 -19.24 -0.42 -8.67
C GLY A 55 -17.99 -0.74 -7.84
N ILE A 56 -17.39 0.29 -7.27
CA ILE A 56 -16.15 0.17 -6.52
C ILE A 56 -16.44 -0.44 -5.15
N GLN A 57 -15.92 -1.65 -4.91
CA GLN A 57 -16.00 -2.34 -3.61
C GLN A 57 -14.89 -1.91 -2.65
N ASP A 58 -13.71 -1.62 -3.19
CA ASP A 58 -12.56 -1.01 -2.51
C ASP A 58 -11.57 -0.47 -3.54
N ASP A 59 -10.75 0.49 -3.13
CA ASP A 59 -9.56 0.91 -3.85
C ASP A 59 -8.30 0.42 -3.11
N LEU A 60 -7.29 0.00 -3.86
CA LEU A 60 -6.15 -0.73 -3.30
C LEU A 60 -4.85 -0.52 -4.08
N ILE A 61 -3.73 -0.89 -3.46
CA ILE A 61 -2.44 -0.91 -4.12
C ILE A 61 -2.00 -2.37 -4.31
N ILE A 62 -1.74 -2.76 -5.54
CA ILE A 62 -1.20 -4.07 -5.91
C ILE A 62 0.28 -3.94 -6.26
N THR A 63 1.13 -4.74 -5.62
CA THR A 63 2.59 -4.78 -5.86
C THR A 63 2.99 -6.18 -6.28
N LYS A 64 3.67 -6.31 -7.42
CA LYS A 64 4.23 -7.60 -7.87
C LYS A 64 5.51 -7.90 -7.10
N ILE A 65 5.55 -9.00 -6.37
CA ILE A 65 6.71 -9.51 -5.64
C ILE A 65 7.19 -10.83 -6.23
N ASN A 66 8.38 -11.31 -5.86
CA ASN A 66 8.97 -12.53 -6.44
C ASN A 66 8.05 -13.75 -6.38
N GLU A 67 7.28 -13.89 -5.31
CA GLU A 67 6.48 -15.09 -5.04
C GLU A 67 4.98 -14.88 -5.31
N GLY A 68 4.60 -13.76 -5.92
CA GLY A 68 3.20 -13.40 -6.17
C GLY A 68 2.92 -11.91 -6.04
N PHE A 69 1.97 -11.53 -5.18
CA PHE A 69 1.55 -10.15 -5.00
C PHE A 69 1.38 -9.77 -3.53
N LEU A 70 1.76 -8.56 -3.19
CA LEU A 70 1.36 -7.86 -1.97
C LEU A 70 0.27 -6.85 -2.33
N ILE A 71 -0.86 -6.91 -1.63
CA ILE A 71 -1.99 -5.99 -1.82
C ILE A 71 -2.23 -5.25 -0.51
N ILE A 72 -2.26 -3.93 -0.57
CA ILE A 72 -2.63 -3.07 0.57
C ILE A 72 -4.11 -2.71 0.41
N LEU A 73 -4.90 -3.09 1.41
CA LEU A 73 -6.36 -2.95 1.47
C LEU A 73 -6.75 -1.88 2.49
N ASN A 74 -7.84 -1.17 2.23
CA ASN A 74 -8.41 -0.24 3.20
C ASN A 74 -8.86 -0.97 4.48
N ALA A 75 -8.62 -0.34 5.63
CA ALA A 75 -8.86 -0.93 6.94
C ALA A 75 -10.30 -1.42 7.15
N ALA A 76 -11.28 -0.63 6.69
CA ALA A 76 -12.69 -0.97 6.83
C ALA A 76 -13.14 -2.10 5.89
N CYS A 77 -12.41 -2.32 4.78
CA CYS A 77 -12.77 -3.27 3.73
C CYS A 77 -12.00 -4.58 3.80
N LYS A 78 -10.81 -4.60 4.42
CA LYS A 78 -9.82 -5.68 4.35
C LYS A 78 -10.36 -7.10 4.59
N ASP A 79 -11.25 -7.27 5.56
CA ASP A 79 -11.81 -8.60 5.89
C ASP A 79 -12.81 -9.07 4.84
N ASN A 80 -13.64 -8.14 4.34
CA ASN A 80 -14.59 -8.39 3.26
C ASN A 80 -13.87 -8.66 1.94
N ASP A 81 -12.86 -7.86 1.62
CA ASP A 81 -12.06 -8.02 0.40
C ASP A 81 -11.29 -9.33 0.39
N PHE A 82 -10.71 -9.70 1.54
CA PHE A 82 -10.05 -10.99 1.69
C PHE A 82 -11.02 -12.15 1.41
N LYS A 83 -12.25 -12.07 1.91
CA LYS A 83 -13.29 -13.06 1.67
C LYS A 83 -13.69 -13.12 0.19
N ILE A 84 -13.97 -11.96 -0.42
CA ILE A 84 -14.32 -11.86 -1.85
C ILE A 84 -13.21 -12.44 -2.72
N LEU A 85 -11.97 -12.05 -2.49
CA LEU A 85 -10.82 -12.53 -3.27
C LEU A 85 -10.62 -14.05 -3.10
N LYS A 86 -10.83 -14.57 -1.91
CA LYS A 86 -10.75 -16.01 -1.62
C LYS A 86 -11.81 -16.80 -2.40
N GLU A 87 -13.04 -16.30 -2.45
CA GLU A 87 -14.14 -16.89 -3.22
C GLU A 87 -13.88 -16.81 -4.73
N LEU A 88 -13.47 -15.66 -5.25
CA LEU A 88 -13.20 -15.45 -6.68
C LEU A 88 -12.03 -16.30 -7.17
N LEU A 89 -10.98 -16.44 -6.36
CA LEU A 89 -9.82 -17.27 -6.63
C LEU A 89 -10.06 -18.78 -6.33
N LYS A 90 -11.26 -19.15 -5.86
CA LYS A 90 -11.67 -20.54 -5.59
C LYS A 90 -10.71 -21.30 -4.67
N GLU A 91 -10.12 -20.58 -3.71
CA GLU A 91 -9.13 -21.12 -2.75
C GLU A 91 -7.92 -21.81 -3.38
N LYS A 92 -7.62 -21.54 -4.65
CA LYS A 92 -6.50 -22.18 -5.37
C LYS A 92 -5.11 -21.76 -4.87
N TYR A 93 -5.01 -20.59 -4.24
CA TYR A 93 -3.74 -19.96 -3.93
C TYR A 93 -3.58 -19.79 -2.43
N LYS A 94 -2.33 -19.85 -1.97
CA LYS A 94 -2.02 -19.46 -0.60
C LYS A 94 -2.21 -17.95 -0.46
N MET A 95 -3.11 -17.55 0.43
CA MET A 95 -3.42 -16.15 0.75
C MET A 95 -3.21 -15.92 2.25
N VAL A 96 -2.51 -14.85 2.60
CA VAL A 96 -2.21 -14.50 3.99
C VAL A 96 -2.52 -13.01 4.20
N LEU A 97 -3.56 -12.72 4.94
CA LEU A 97 -3.76 -11.37 5.51
C LEU A 97 -2.88 -11.30 6.76
N ASP A 98 -1.74 -10.60 6.63
CA ASP A 98 -0.68 -10.67 7.64
C ASP A 98 -0.91 -9.65 8.77
N GLU A 99 -1.36 -10.13 9.92
CA GLU A 99 -1.58 -9.34 11.12
C GLU A 99 -0.33 -9.21 12.01
N ASN A 100 0.76 -9.90 11.66
CA ASN A 100 2.02 -9.85 12.40
C ASN A 100 2.96 -8.74 11.91
N ARG A 101 2.48 -7.91 10.98
CA ARG A 101 3.23 -6.79 10.42
C ARG A 101 2.50 -5.47 10.59
N SER A 102 3.23 -4.49 11.07
CA SER A 102 2.80 -3.09 11.08
C SER A 102 3.08 -2.44 9.72
N LEU A 103 2.31 -1.43 9.38
CA LEU A 103 2.55 -0.57 8.24
C LEU A 103 2.79 0.86 8.72
N ILE A 104 4.01 1.36 8.53
CA ILE A 104 4.44 2.69 8.93
C ILE A 104 4.69 3.53 7.70
N ALA A 105 4.02 4.67 7.57
CA ALA A 105 4.29 5.61 6.49
C ALA A 105 5.17 6.76 6.97
N ILE A 106 6.21 7.10 6.20
CA ILE A 106 7.04 8.30 6.40
C ILE A 106 6.91 9.19 5.17
N GLN A 107 6.42 10.41 5.35
CA GLN A 107 5.97 11.28 4.26
C GLN A 107 6.50 12.70 4.42
N GLY A 108 6.85 13.33 3.31
CA GLY A 108 7.33 14.72 3.24
C GLY A 108 8.69 14.85 2.54
N PRO A 109 9.12 16.07 2.18
CA PRO A 109 10.32 16.31 1.36
C PRO A 109 11.63 15.84 2.01
N LYS A 110 11.67 15.60 3.32
CA LYS A 110 12.84 15.04 4.02
C LYS A 110 12.77 13.53 4.27
N SER A 111 11.66 12.88 3.90
CA SER A 111 11.43 11.45 4.18
C SER A 111 12.50 10.55 3.56
N SER A 112 12.89 10.82 2.31
CA SER A 112 13.88 10.02 1.59
C SER A 112 15.26 10.07 2.26
N GLN A 113 15.72 11.24 2.66
CA GLN A 113 16.99 11.38 3.37
C GLN A 113 16.93 10.71 4.74
N ILE A 114 15.90 11.01 5.54
CA ILE A 114 15.78 10.49 6.91
C ILE A 114 15.66 8.98 6.92
N LEU A 115 14.85 8.41 6.05
CA LEU A 115 14.73 6.94 5.99
C LEU A 115 16.02 6.28 5.49
N ASN A 116 16.73 6.89 4.54
CA ASN A 116 18.01 6.35 4.07
C ASN A 116 19.11 6.39 5.13
N ASP A 117 19.05 7.32 6.09
CA ASP A 117 19.97 7.37 7.24
C ASP A 117 19.72 6.25 8.26
N VAL A 118 18.57 5.56 8.16
CA VAL A 118 18.16 4.44 9.02
C VAL A 118 18.25 3.10 8.27
N ILE A 119 17.84 3.09 7.00
CA ILE A 119 17.84 1.90 6.13
C ILE A 119 18.47 2.30 4.80
N ASP A 120 19.70 1.85 4.57
CA ASP A 120 20.47 2.21 3.37
C ASP A 120 19.85 1.68 2.07
N GLY A 121 19.97 2.46 0.99
CA GLY A 121 19.52 2.12 -0.36
C GLY A 121 18.05 2.44 -0.66
N VAL A 122 17.26 2.90 0.32
CA VAL A 122 15.83 3.19 0.07
C VAL A 122 15.61 4.38 -0.86
N LYS A 123 16.56 5.32 -0.90
CA LYS A 123 16.52 6.49 -1.79
C LYS A 123 16.52 6.13 -3.28
N ASP A 124 17.03 4.94 -3.62
CA ASP A 124 17.15 4.46 -5.01
C ASP A 124 15.83 3.86 -5.53
N LEU A 125 14.82 3.70 -4.66
CA LEU A 125 13.48 3.30 -5.09
C LEU A 125 12.83 4.38 -5.95
N ASN A 126 12.22 3.98 -7.05
CA ASN A 126 11.36 4.83 -7.86
C ASN A 126 9.97 4.95 -7.24
N PHE A 127 9.24 6.02 -7.57
CA PHE A 127 7.83 6.14 -7.20
C PHE A 127 7.02 4.94 -7.69
N MET A 128 6.12 4.43 -6.86
CA MET A 128 5.34 3.21 -7.08
C MET A 128 6.23 1.98 -7.36
N SER A 129 7.38 1.91 -6.68
CA SER A 129 8.18 0.69 -6.61
C SER A 129 8.58 0.38 -5.17
N GLY A 130 8.96 -0.85 -4.91
CA GLY A 130 9.38 -1.30 -3.59
C GLY A 130 10.50 -2.34 -3.66
N ASN A 131 11.03 -2.71 -2.52
CA ASN A 131 11.96 -3.81 -2.39
C ASN A 131 12.01 -4.32 -0.94
N TRP A 132 12.62 -5.48 -0.76
CA TRP A 132 12.99 -6.00 0.55
C TRP A 132 14.30 -5.37 1.01
N PHE A 133 14.30 -4.87 2.24
CA PHE A 133 15.46 -4.32 2.93
C PHE A 133 15.67 -5.06 4.26
N LEU A 134 16.75 -4.73 4.95
CA LEU A 134 17.00 -5.20 6.30
C LEU A 134 16.99 -4.02 7.27
N PHE A 135 16.22 -4.17 8.33
CA PHE A 135 16.25 -3.31 9.50
C PHE A 135 16.47 -4.19 10.72
N ASP A 136 17.58 -3.98 11.46
CA ASP A 136 17.94 -4.78 12.63
C ASP A 136 17.91 -6.31 12.36
N ASN A 137 18.49 -6.73 11.24
CA ASN A 137 18.47 -8.10 10.70
C ASN A 137 17.09 -8.69 10.37
N GLN A 138 16.03 -7.88 10.39
CA GLN A 138 14.68 -8.28 9.99
C GLN A 138 14.35 -7.81 8.56
N LYS A 139 13.67 -8.68 7.81
CA LYS A 139 13.16 -8.31 6.49
C LYS A 139 12.00 -7.34 6.62
N VAL A 140 12.15 -6.18 6.01
CA VAL A 140 11.10 -5.16 5.85
C VAL A 140 10.85 -4.94 4.37
N TYR A 141 9.60 -4.79 3.98
CA TYR A 141 9.25 -4.42 2.60
C TYR A 141 8.94 -2.93 2.58
N ILE A 142 9.64 -2.19 1.73
CA ILE A 142 9.50 -0.74 1.63
C ILE A 142 9.06 -0.38 0.23
N THR A 143 7.98 0.39 0.12
CA THR A 143 7.53 1.00 -1.14
C THR A 143 7.74 2.51 -1.09
N ARG A 144 8.12 3.12 -2.21
CA ARG A 144 8.09 4.58 -2.36
C ARG A 144 6.71 4.97 -2.85
N SER A 145 5.84 5.23 -1.91
CA SER A 145 4.42 5.48 -2.08
C SER A 145 3.89 6.31 -0.92
N GLY A 146 2.64 6.73 -0.99
CA GLY A 146 2.02 7.46 0.10
C GLY A 146 0.67 8.06 -0.26
N TYR A 147 0.06 8.73 0.72
CA TYR A 147 -1.30 9.25 0.65
C TYR A 147 -1.35 10.71 1.12
N THR A 148 -0.32 11.49 0.76
CA THR A 148 -0.18 12.87 1.25
C THR A 148 0.07 13.89 0.15
N GLY A 149 0.34 13.44 -1.08
CA GLY A 149 0.78 14.31 -2.17
C GLY A 149 2.26 14.72 -2.07
N GLU A 150 2.96 14.29 -1.03
CA GLU A 150 4.40 14.47 -0.86
C GLU A 150 5.16 13.18 -1.18
N ASP A 151 6.46 13.31 -1.41
CA ASP A 151 7.35 12.13 -1.49
C ASP A 151 7.37 11.39 -0.16
N GLY A 152 7.46 10.07 -0.21
CA GLY A 152 7.47 9.27 0.99
C GLY A 152 7.50 7.78 0.74
N PHE A 153 7.45 7.03 1.84
CA PHE A 153 7.58 5.58 1.84
C PHE A 153 6.55 4.95 2.78
N GLU A 154 6.16 3.74 2.46
CA GLU A 154 5.38 2.87 3.34
C GLU A 154 6.20 1.63 3.65
N ILE A 155 6.32 1.30 4.93
CA ILE A 155 7.24 0.30 5.47
C ILE A 155 6.43 -0.79 6.14
N SER A 156 6.38 -1.97 5.52
CA SER A 156 5.85 -3.19 6.12
C SER A 156 6.94 -3.84 6.97
N ILE A 157 6.73 -3.91 8.28
CA ILE A 157 7.71 -4.34 9.28
C ILE A 157 7.08 -5.29 10.30
N PRO A 158 7.79 -6.32 10.83
CA PRO A 158 7.26 -7.13 11.93
C PRO A 158 6.87 -6.27 13.13
N ASN A 159 5.71 -6.56 13.74
CA ASN A 159 5.10 -5.71 14.79
C ASN A 159 6.06 -5.36 15.93
N ASN A 160 6.88 -6.31 16.38
CA ASN A 160 7.83 -6.13 17.48
C ASN A 160 9.01 -5.17 17.15
N PHE A 161 9.19 -4.78 15.89
CA PHE A 161 10.23 -3.82 15.46
C PHE A 161 9.68 -2.45 15.09
N ALA A 162 8.36 -2.27 15.02
CA ALA A 162 7.73 -1.03 14.59
C ALA A 162 8.05 0.15 15.55
N ASP A 163 8.02 -0.06 16.86
CA ASP A 163 8.38 0.96 17.85
C ASP A 163 9.85 1.39 17.71
N LYS A 164 10.78 0.43 17.56
CA LYS A 164 12.20 0.72 17.37
C LYS A 164 12.43 1.56 16.12
N LEU A 165 11.87 1.16 14.97
CA LEU A 165 11.98 1.92 13.73
C LEU A 165 11.43 3.33 13.90
N THR A 166 10.25 3.46 14.50
CA THR A 166 9.60 4.76 14.71
C THR A 166 10.46 5.69 15.56
N ARG A 167 11.09 5.19 16.64
CA ARG A 167 12.01 5.97 17.48
C ARG A 167 13.24 6.42 16.70
N GLU A 168 13.86 5.55 15.94
CA GLU A 168 15.02 5.92 15.12
C GLU A 168 14.67 7.00 14.08
N LEU A 169 13.49 6.95 13.46
CA LEU A 169 13.01 7.99 12.56
C LEU A 169 12.73 9.32 13.27
N ILE A 170 12.21 9.28 14.51
CA ILE A 170 12.02 10.47 15.35
C ILE A 170 13.36 11.10 15.72
N ASP A 171 14.34 10.30 16.13
CA ASP A 171 15.70 10.77 16.47
C ASP A 171 16.41 11.42 15.29
N LYS A 172 16.05 11.03 14.04
CA LYS A 172 16.48 11.70 12.81
C LYS A 172 15.65 12.94 12.44
N GLY A 173 14.68 13.32 13.24
CA GLY A 173 13.93 14.55 13.11
C GLY A 173 12.52 14.43 12.52
N SER A 174 12.04 13.24 12.21
CA SER A 174 10.64 13.06 11.81
C SER A 174 9.69 13.27 12.99
N LYS A 175 8.45 13.66 12.70
CA LYS A 175 7.42 13.92 13.73
C LYS A 175 6.27 12.94 13.58
N LEU A 176 5.72 12.49 14.70
CA LEU A 176 4.48 11.71 14.70
C LEU A 176 3.31 12.56 14.20
N VAL A 177 2.50 12.00 13.34
CA VAL A 177 1.34 12.66 12.73
C VAL A 177 0.12 11.74 12.83
N GLY A 178 -0.99 12.29 13.29
CA GLY A 178 -2.23 11.54 13.46
C GLY A 178 -3.05 11.39 12.18
N LEU A 179 -4.05 10.50 12.22
CA LEU A 179 -4.92 10.19 11.07
C LEU A 179 -5.77 11.39 10.62
N GLY A 180 -6.15 12.30 11.51
CA GLY A 180 -6.85 13.53 11.12
C GLY A 180 -6.02 14.42 10.19
N ALA A 181 -4.70 14.53 10.42
CA ALA A 181 -3.81 15.24 9.51
C ALA A 181 -3.60 14.45 8.19
N ARG A 182 -3.58 13.11 8.24
CA ARG A 182 -3.54 12.27 7.03
C ARG A 182 -4.75 12.55 6.13
N ASP A 183 -5.95 12.66 6.71
CA ASP A 183 -7.17 12.97 5.96
C ASP A 183 -7.11 14.38 5.32
N THR A 184 -6.66 15.38 6.05
CA THR A 184 -6.45 16.74 5.48
C THR A 184 -5.45 16.70 4.32
N LEU A 185 -4.31 16.03 4.50
CA LEU A 185 -3.24 15.96 3.49
C LEU A 185 -3.68 15.25 2.20
N ARG A 186 -4.44 14.16 2.30
CA ARG A 186 -4.96 13.45 1.12
C ARG A 186 -5.98 14.31 0.36
N LEU A 187 -6.85 15.03 1.08
CA LEU A 187 -7.82 15.96 0.48
C LEU A 187 -7.13 17.08 -0.29
N GLU A 188 -6.12 17.70 0.30
CA GLU A 188 -5.30 18.73 -0.37
C GLU A 188 -4.62 18.18 -1.64
N ALA A 189 -4.25 16.91 -1.63
CA ALA A 189 -3.62 16.24 -2.77
C ALA A 189 -4.63 15.72 -3.81
N GLY A 190 -5.94 15.82 -3.54
CA GLY A 190 -7.00 15.32 -4.42
C GLY A 190 -7.09 13.79 -4.47
N LEU A 191 -6.66 13.10 -3.40
CA LEU A 191 -6.71 11.65 -3.30
C LEU A 191 -8.02 11.19 -2.65
N CYS A 192 -8.68 10.24 -3.29
CA CYS A 192 -9.97 9.70 -2.83
C CYS A 192 -9.81 8.85 -1.56
N LEU A 193 -10.88 8.76 -0.78
CA LEU A 193 -11.03 7.85 0.34
C LEU A 193 -12.28 7.00 0.13
N TYR A 194 -12.12 5.68 0.15
CA TYR A 194 -13.25 4.75 0.09
C TYR A 194 -14.20 4.95 1.30
N GLY A 195 -15.49 4.93 1.05
CA GLY A 195 -16.53 5.22 2.03
C GLY A 195 -16.86 6.71 2.18
N HIS A 196 -16.10 7.61 1.54
CA HIS A 196 -16.38 9.06 1.49
C HIS A 196 -16.54 9.54 0.05
N ASP A 197 -15.51 9.36 -0.77
CA ASP A 197 -15.48 9.82 -2.16
C ASP A 197 -15.82 8.69 -3.14
N LEU A 198 -15.52 7.46 -2.76
CA LEU A 198 -15.76 6.22 -3.51
C LEU A 198 -16.67 5.30 -2.72
N ASP A 199 -17.55 4.61 -3.43
CA ASP A 199 -18.46 3.60 -2.92
C ASP A 199 -18.93 2.67 -4.04
N LYS A 200 -19.73 1.66 -3.68
CA LYS A 200 -20.28 0.66 -4.62
C LYS A 200 -21.24 1.23 -5.68
N ASP A 201 -21.75 2.43 -5.47
CA ASP A 201 -22.69 3.08 -6.39
C ASP A 201 -21.97 3.98 -7.41
N LYS A 202 -20.63 4.00 -7.40
CA LYS A 202 -19.76 4.75 -8.31
C LYS A 202 -18.82 3.82 -9.07
N THR A 203 -18.66 4.12 -10.35
CA THR A 203 -17.64 3.47 -11.19
C THR A 203 -16.32 4.27 -11.17
N PRO A 204 -15.18 3.65 -11.52
CA PRO A 204 -13.91 4.38 -11.66
C PRO A 204 -13.98 5.53 -12.69
N VAL A 205 -14.84 5.41 -13.69
CA VAL A 205 -15.03 6.46 -14.72
C VAL A 205 -15.75 7.67 -14.14
N GLU A 206 -16.84 7.45 -13.41
CA GLU A 206 -17.60 8.51 -12.72
C GLU A 206 -16.75 9.20 -11.64
N ALA A 207 -15.89 8.44 -10.96
CA ALA A 207 -14.95 8.96 -9.97
C ALA A 207 -13.75 9.72 -10.59
N ASN A 208 -13.67 9.86 -11.93
CA ASN A 208 -12.54 10.46 -12.64
C ASN A 208 -11.20 9.69 -12.42
N LEU A 209 -11.28 8.39 -12.20
CA LEU A 209 -10.13 7.51 -11.94
C LEU A 209 -9.86 6.53 -13.08
N LYS A 210 -10.33 6.87 -14.32
CA LYS A 210 -10.14 6.04 -15.53
C LYS A 210 -8.67 5.68 -15.80
N TRP A 211 -7.74 6.50 -15.35
CA TRP A 211 -6.29 6.27 -15.50
C TRP A 211 -5.78 5.04 -14.72
N ALA A 212 -6.56 4.52 -13.77
CA ALA A 212 -6.21 3.38 -12.91
C ALA A 212 -6.83 2.05 -13.38
N ILE A 213 -7.43 2.04 -14.58
CA ILE A 213 -8.02 0.84 -15.22
C ILE A 213 -7.42 0.60 -16.60
#